data_45276a2a87ecf6cc6f813511cb0def93
#
_entry.id   45276a2a87ecf6cc6f813511cb0def93
#
_cell.length_a   1.000
_cell.length_b   1.000
_cell.length_c   1.000
_cell.angle_alpha   90.00
_cell.angle_beta   90.00
_cell.angle_gamma   90.00
#
_symmetry.space_group_name_H-M   'P 1'
#
loop_
_entity.id
_entity.type
_entity.pdbx_description
1 polymer ?
#
loop_
_entity_poly.entity_id
_entity_poly.type
_entity_poly.pdbx_seq_one_letter_code
_entity_poly.pdbx_strand_id
1 'polypeptide(L)'
;MENPLHSLGYKVLNASLEADSADQADSAKFSRRGFMLVAASLTSCSAAAPLQPQGAAPVKTGANTGYRTPSLQGPGPRNPDLSLSSDFSKGAGVTFTRVMVSGNYVAITFDDGPHPQNTPRLLDMLRARNIKATFYVIGRSVDLYPQIVRRTVAEGHEIGNHTHSHRLLSKLSDSEVRSELSRCQDAIARAAGVRPRTMRPPYGGLLQRQRVMVHAEFGYPTILWSVDPLDWKRPGPSVVASRILSGTTAGGIVLAHDLHSQTVDAMPATLDGLLRRGFKFVTVSQLLAMKTDDTTAQAVVTPSTY
;
A
#
# COMPACT_ATOMS: atom_id res chain seq x y z
N MET A 1 -10.81 -28.99 11.42
CA MET A 1 -11.26 -28.15 12.55
C MET A 1 -10.94 -26.72 12.19
N GLU A 2 -11.96 -25.90 12.00
CA GLU A 2 -11.77 -24.49 11.64
C GLU A 2 -11.44 -23.67 12.89
N ASN A 3 -10.40 -22.85 12.80
CA ASN A 3 -10.00 -21.99 13.90
C ASN A 3 -10.95 -20.77 13.97
N PRO A 4 -11.73 -20.59 15.05
CA PRO A 4 -12.74 -19.54 15.16
C PRO A 4 -12.18 -18.12 15.12
N LEU A 5 -10.87 -17.93 15.29
CA LEU A 5 -10.23 -16.61 15.27
C LEU A 5 -10.11 -16.00 13.86
N HIS A 6 -10.07 -16.81 12.79
CA HIS A 6 -10.04 -16.33 11.42
C HIS A 6 -11.38 -15.79 10.93
N SER A 7 -12.48 -16.31 11.45
CA SER A 7 -13.83 -15.85 11.09
C SER A 7 -14.15 -14.47 11.70
N LEU A 8 -13.62 -14.17 12.89
CA LEU A 8 -13.86 -12.89 13.56
C LEU A 8 -13.12 -11.74 12.87
N GLY A 9 -11.90 -11.95 12.40
CA GLY A 9 -11.12 -10.92 11.69
C GLY A 9 -11.79 -10.44 10.41
N TYR A 10 -12.44 -11.34 9.68
CA TYR A 10 -13.13 -11.03 8.44
C TYR A 10 -14.37 -10.13 8.65
N LYS A 11 -15.16 -10.42 9.70
CA LYS A 11 -16.34 -9.60 10.03
C LYS A 11 -15.97 -8.21 10.55
N VAL A 12 -14.84 -8.08 11.25
CA VAL A 12 -14.40 -6.80 11.80
C VAL A 12 -13.85 -5.88 10.71
N LEU A 13 -13.15 -6.42 9.69
CA LEU A 13 -12.65 -5.60 8.57
C LEU A 13 -13.79 -5.02 7.72
N ASN A 14 -14.80 -5.83 7.40
CA ASN A 14 -15.96 -5.35 6.64
C ASN A 14 -16.82 -4.37 7.46
N ALA A 15 -16.99 -4.62 8.76
CA ALA A 15 -17.70 -3.70 9.64
C ALA A 15 -16.98 -2.36 9.82
N SER A 16 -15.64 -2.33 9.71
CA SER A 16 -14.85 -1.09 9.79
C SER A 16 -14.99 -0.21 8.55
N LEU A 17 -15.08 -0.81 7.36
CA LEU A 17 -15.34 -0.08 6.12
C LEU A 17 -16.76 0.48 6.07
N GLU A 18 -17.74 -0.23 6.65
CA GLU A 18 -19.12 0.23 6.76
C GLU A 18 -19.31 1.25 7.88
N ALA A 19 -18.57 1.17 8.98
CA ALA A 19 -18.64 2.14 10.08
C ALA A 19 -18.03 3.50 9.71
N ASP A 20 -16.92 3.53 8.95
CA ASP A 20 -16.34 4.78 8.46
C ASP A 20 -17.25 5.48 7.44
N SER A 21 -18.06 4.72 6.69
CA SER A 21 -19.07 5.29 5.78
C SER A 21 -20.31 5.80 6.52
N ALA A 22 -20.68 5.21 7.65
CA ALA A 22 -21.81 5.63 8.48
C ALA A 22 -21.50 6.89 9.30
N ASP A 23 -20.28 7.03 9.80
CA ASP A 23 -19.86 8.21 10.58
C ASP A 23 -19.78 9.47 9.70
N GLN A 24 -19.42 9.33 8.40
CA GLN A 24 -19.49 10.45 7.46
C GLN A 24 -20.91 10.85 7.08
N ALA A 25 -21.88 9.94 7.15
CA ALA A 25 -23.28 10.24 6.88
C ALA A 25 -23.99 10.96 8.04
N ASP A 26 -23.58 10.69 9.28
CA ASP A 26 -24.17 11.31 10.49
C ASP A 26 -23.60 12.69 10.77
N SER A 27 -22.36 12.98 10.44
CA SER A 27 -21.79 14.34 10.53
C SER A 27 -22.44 15.32 9.56
N ALA A 28 -23.00 14.84 8.44
CA ALA A 28 -23.74 15.66 7.48
C ALA A 28 -25.18 15.98 7.93
N LYS A 29 -25.75 15.22 8.88
CA LYS A 29 -27.11 15.44 9.40
C LYS A 29 -27.19 16.45 10.54
N PHE A 30 -26.11 16.72 11.25
CA PHE A 30 -26.12 17.68 12.37
C PHE A 30 -25.98 19.15 11.95
N SER A 31 -25.66 19.45 10.68
CA SER A 31 -25.50 20.82 10.19
C SER A 31 -26.80 21.50 9.71
N ARG A 32 -27.98 20.86 9.83
CA ARG A 32 -29.25 21.42 9.31
C ARG A 32 -30.30 21.82 10.34
N ARG A 33 -29.97 21.85 11.63
CA ARG A 33 -30.88 22.33 12.67
C ARG A 33 -30.22 23.38 13.58
N GLY A 34 -30.19 24.61 13.08
CA GLY A 34 -29.73 25.71 13.91
C GLY A 34 -29.65 27.03 13.17
N PHE A 35 -30.71 27.43 12.47
CA PHE A 35 -30.92 28.81 12.08
C PHE A 35 -32.42 29.08 11.89
N MET A 36 -33.08 29.44 12.95
CA MET A 36 -34.32 30.22 12.91
C MET A 36 -34.35 31.18 14.07
N LEU A 37 -34.64 32.42 13.75
CA LEU A 37 -34.97 33.58 14.56
C LEU A 37 -33.81 34.51 14.98
N VAL A 38 -33.58 35.54 14.18
CA VAL A 38 -33.72 36.93 14.62
C VAL A 38 -34.20 37.75 13.40
N ALA A 39 -35.32 38.40 13.53
CA ALA A 39 -35.96 39.25 12.53
C ALA A 39 -35.49 40.71 12.69
N ALA A 40 -35.55 41.40 11.54
CA ALA A 40 -35.81 42.84 11.37
C ALA A 40 -34.69 43.83 11.70
N SER A 41 -34.14 44.44 10.65
CA SER A 41 -34.10 45.90 10.51
C SER A 41 -33.93 46.29 9.03
N LEU A 42 -34.90 46.98 8.53
CA LEU A 42 -34.94 47.65 7.22
C LEU A 42 -33.98 48.83 7.19
N THR A 43 -33.14 48.93 6.15
CA THR A 43 -32.76 50.24 5.60
C THR A 43 -32.49 50.10 4.10
N SER A 44 -33.22 50.84 3.36
CA SER A 44 -33.18 51.08 1.92
C SER A 44 -31.84 51.72 1.48
N CYS A 45 -31.27 51.34 0.36
CA CYS A 45 -30.93 52.30 -0.70
C CYS A 45 -30.34 51.61 -1.97
N SER A 46 -30.93 52.03 -3.02
CA SER A 46 -30.34 52.31 -4.37
C SER A 46 -29.97 51.17 -5.30
N ALA A 47 -30.77 51.10 -6.34
CA ALA A 47 -30.56 50.33 -7.55
C ALA A 47 -29.28 50.73 -8.29
N ALA A 48 -28.45 49.78 -8.64
CA ALA A 48 -27.44 49.89 -9.69
C ALA A 48 -27.81 48.93 -10.84
N ALA A 49 -27.81 49.46 -12.03
CA ALA A 49 -28.21 48.78 -13.26
C ALA A 49 -27.26 47.64 -13.63
N PRO A 50 -27.74 46.62 -14.39
CA PRO A 50 -26.90 45.51 -14.81
C PRO A 50 -25.96 45.93 -15.94
N LEU A 51 -24.66 45.67 -15.75
CA LEU A 51 -23.62 45.77 -16.79
C LEU A 51 -23.84 44.64 -17.83
N GLN A 52 -24.04 45.03 -19.07
CA GLN A 52 -24.06 44.11 -20.22
C GLN A 52 -22.66 43.50 -20.45
N PRO A 53 -22.56 42.21 -20.83
CA PRO A 53 -21.30 41.61 -21.21
C PRO A 53 -20.86 42.15 -22.56
N GLN A 54 -19.70 42.79 -22.61
CA GLN A 54 -19.03 43.19 -23.83
C GLN A 54 -18.51 41.97 -24.58
N GLY A 55 -18.72 41.98 -25.90
CA GLY A 55 -18.44 40.91 -26.81
C GLY A 55 -16.99 40.41 -26.79
N ALA A 56 -16.85 39.11 -26.68
CA ALA A 56 -15.59 38.39 -26.88
C ALA A 56 -15.23 38.43 -28.37
N ALA A 57 -14.02 38.89 -28.69
CA ALA A 57 -13.44 38.84 -30.03
C ALA A 57 -13.26 37.37 -30.48
N PRO A 58 -13.34 37.08 -31.80
CA PRO A 58 -13.22 35.70 -32.28
C PRO A 58 -11.79 35.16 -32.07
N VAL A 59 -11.70 34.06 -31.34
CA VAL A 59 -10.48 33.28 -31.20
C VAL A 59 -10.18 32.63 -32.54
N LYS A 60 -9.07 33.00 -33.16
CA LYS A 60 -8.53 32.34 -34.35
C LYS A 60 -8.27 30.87 -34.02
N THR A 61 -8.91 29.95 -34.74
CA THR A 61 -8.57 28.53 -34.76
C THR A 61 -7.16 28.37 -35.32
N GLY A 62 -6.19 28.32 -34.45
CA GLY A 62 -4.79 27.98 -34.73
C GLY A 62 -4.61 26.47 -34.66
N ALA A 63 -4.03 25.98 -35.74
CA ALA A 63 -3.55 24.65 -36.05
C ALA A 63 -3.42 23.62 -34.92
N ASN A 64 -4.03 22.50 -35.21
CA ASN A 64 -3.80 21.14 -34.73
C ASN A 64 -2.31 20.89 -34.37
N THR A 65 -1.91 21.17 -33.15
CA THR A 65 -0.68 20.64 -32.59
C THR A 65 -1.01 19.25 -32.05
N GLY A 66 -0.74 18.24 -32.87
CA GLY A 66 -0.87 16.86 -32.53
C GLY A 66 -0.19 16.56 -31.20
N TYR A 67 -0.97 16.26 -30.19
CA TYR A 67 -0.49 15.55 -29.02
C TYR A 67 -0.01 14.17 -29.52
N ARG A 68 1.29 14.08 -29.80
CA ARG A 68 1.98 12.82 -29.95
C ARG A 68 1.82 12.11 -28.61
N THR A 69 0.99 11.10 -28.55
CA THR A 69 1.06 10.08 -27.49
C THR A 69 2.50 9.59 -27.43
N PRO A 70 3.19 9.66 -26.29
CA PRO A 70 4.51 9.06 -26.17
C PRO A 70 4.34 7.58 -26.47
N SER A 71 5.00 7.11 -27.52
CA SER A 71 5.16 5.71 -27.83
C SER A 71 5.74 5.03 -26.59
N LEU A 72 5.04 4.03 -26.05
CA LEU A 72 5.47 3.17 -24.93
C LEU A 72 6.64 2.23 -25.33
N GLN A 73 7.52 2.66 -26.20
CA GLN A 73 8.72 1.94 -26.64
C GLN A 73 9.98 2.77 -26.38
N GLY A 74 10.25 2.97 -25.10
CA GLY A 74 11.56 3.34 -24.60
C GLY A 74 11.78 2.60 -23.29
N PRO A 75 12.95 2.02 -22.99
CA PRO A 75 13.25 1.56 -21.66
C PRO A 75 13.20 2.81 -20.77
N GLY A 76 12.22 2.84 -19.83
CA GLY A 76 12.23 3.80 -18.75
C GLY A 76 13.60 3.79 -18.06
N PRO A 77 13.96 4.82 -17.27
CA PRO A 77 15.26 4.92 -16.66
C PRO A 77 15.58 3.59 -15.99
N ARG A 78 16.59 2.89 -16.52
CA ARG A 78 17.08 1.64 -15.96
C ARG A 78 17.60 2.00 -14.59
N ASN A 79 16.83 1.63 -13.58
CA ASN A 79 17.35 1.53 -12.24
C ASN A 79 18.60 0.63 -12.34
N PRO A 80 19.77 1.01 -11.80
CA PRO A 80 20.98 0.22 -11.96
C PRO A 80 20.68 -1.20 -11.54
N ASP A 81 20.91 -2.08 -12.46
CA ASP A 81 20.80 -3.51 -12.51
C ASP A 81 20.67 -4.21 -11.14
N LEU A 82 19.46 -4.31 -10.64
CA LEU A 82 19.11 -5.34 -9.68
C LEU A 82 18.73 -6.58 -10.52
N SER A 83 19.71 -7.20 -11.15
CA SER A 83 19.59 -8.56 -11.64
C SER A 83 19.32 -9.42 -10.40
N LEU A 84 18.04 -9.65 -10.11
CA LEU A 84 17.64 -10.77 -9.26
C LEU A 84 18.29 -11.98 -9.94
N SER A 85 19.32 -12.55 -9.30
CA SER A 85 20.05 -13.67 -9.84
C SER A 85 19.05 -14.74 -10.25
N SER A 86 19.23 -15.31 -11.43
CA SER A 86 18.38 -16.29 -12.09
C SER A 86 18.19 -17.61 -11.31
N ASP A 87 18.64 -17.70 -10.08
CA ASP A 87 18.58 -18.89 -9.23
C ASP A 87 17.23 -19.10 -8.52
N PHE A 88 16.29 -18.19 -8.69
CA PHE A 88 14.91 -18.39 -8.21
C PHE A 88 14.12 -19.45 -8.98
N SER A 89 14.66 -19.99 -10.08
CA SER A 89 13.98 -20.95 -10.95
C SER A 89 14.00 -22.40 -10.47
N LYS A 90 14.76 -22.74 -9.42
CA LYS A 90 14.98 -24.13 -8.97
C LYS A 90 14.34 -24.51 -7.65
N GLY A 91 13.36 -23.77 -7.14
CA GLY A 91 12.71 -24.12 -5.89
C GLY A 91 11.21 -23.88 -5.92
N ALA A 92 10.45 -24.81 -5.36
CA ALA A 92 9.03 -24.64 -5.09
C ALA A 92 8.80 -23.29 -4.40
N GLY A 93 7.99 -22.43 -5.01
CA GLY A 93 7.49 -21.11 -4.62
C GLY A 93 8.26 -20.43 -3.48
N VAL A 94 9.13 -19.51 -3.81
CA VAL A 94 9.99 -18.84 -2.83
C VAL A 94 9.15 -17.95 -1.93
N THR A 95 9.21 -18.21 -0.63
CA THR A 95 8.50 -17.43 0.40
C THR A 95 9.51 -16.82 1.34
N PHE A 96 9.41 -15.50 1.59
CA PHE A 96 10.30 -14.79 2.49
C PHE A 96 9.51 -14.19 3.65
N THR A 97 9.92 -14.51 4.88
CA THR A 97 9.51 -13.83 6.11
C THR A 97 10.55 -12.83 6.56
N ARG A 98 11.80 -13.08 6.20
CA ARG A 98 13.00 -12.26 6.42
C ARG A 98 14.06 -12.64 5.41
N VAL A 99 15.12 -11.85 5.31
CA VAL A 99 16.26 -12.13 4.42
C VAL A 99 17.53 -12.10 5.24
N MET A 100 18.43 -13.05 5.01
CA MET A 100 19.78 -13.00 5.61
C MET A 100 20.59 -11.95 4.86
N VAL A 101 21.06 -10.94 5.57
CA VAL A 101 21.81 -9.81 4.99
C VAL A 101 23.02 -9.47 5.86
N SER A 102 24.06 -8.93 5.25
CA SER A 102 25.17 -8.34 5.97
C SER A 102 24.85 -6.89 6.33
N GLY A 103 24.72 -6.58 7.62
CA GLY A 103 24.41 -5.25 8.15
C GLY A 103 22.97 -5.06 8.58
N ASN A 104 22.67 -3.90 9.18
CA ASN A 104 21.39 -3.60 9.83
C ASN A 104 20.37 -3.04 8.82
N TYR A 105 19.97 -3.85 7.83
CA TYR A 105 18.91 -3.49 6.89
C TYR A 105 17.55 -4.04 7.33
N VAL A 106 16.49 -3.30 7.05
CA VAL A 106 15.08 -3.67 7.34
C VAL A 106 14.17 -3.15 6.24
N ALA A 107 13.15 -3.95 5.90
CA ALA A 107 12.05 -3.48 5.06
C ALA A 107 10.81 -3.20 5.93
N ILE A 108 10.37 -1.95 5.97
CA ILE A 108 9.06 -1.61 6.51
C ILE A 108 8.02 -1.67 5.39
N THR A 109 6.91 -2.34 5.64
CA THR A 109 5.88 -2.58 4.63
C THR A 109 4.51 -2.17 5.14
N PHE A 110 3.66 -1.69 4.22
CA PHE A 110 2.30 -1.25 4.52
C PHE A 110 1.32 -1.93 3.59
N ASP A 111 0.34 -2.63 4.17
CA ASP A 111 -0.68 -3.38 3.46
C ASP A 111 -2.02 -2.62 3.40
N ASP A 112 -2.92 -3.05 2.50
CA ASP A 112 -4.32 -2.65 2.34
C ASP A 112 -4.57 -1.27 1.70
N GLY A 113 -3.56 -0.43 1.59
CA GLY A 113 -3.68 0.89 0.96
C GLY A 113 -3.94 0.84 -0.56
N PRO A 114 -4.00 2.02 -1.19
CA PRO A 114 -3.88 3.34 -0.59
C PRO A 114 -5.14 3.81 0.15
N HIS A 115 -4.96 4.51 1.27
CA HIS A 115 -6.02 5.20 2.01
C HIS A 115 -5.95 6.72 1.75
N PRO A 116 -7.08 7.42 1.51
CA PRO A 116 -7.07 8.81 1.03
C PRO A 116 -6.41 9.82 1.97
N GLN A 117 -6.52 9.63 3.30
CA GLN A 117 -5.91 10.53 4.29
C GLN A 117 -4.61 9.97 4.87
N ASN A 118 -4.58 8.69 5.19
CA ASN A 118 -3.48 8.10 5.97
C ASN A 118 -2.23 7.85 5.12
N THR A 119 -2.38 7.31 3.90
CA THR A 119 -1.22 7.05 3.03
C THR A 119 -0.45 8.33 2.69
N PRO A 120 -1.10 9.48 2.33
CA PRO A 120 -0.37 10.74 2.12
C PRO A 120 0.38 11.23 3.36
N ARG A 121 -0.21 11.13 4.57
CA ARG A 121 0.45 11.48 5.83
C ARG A 121 1.68 10.61 6.08
N LEU A 122 1.56 9.31 5.83
CA LEU A 122 2.66 8.36 5.95
C LEU A 122 3.80 8.68 4.98
N LEU A 123 3.49 8.98 3.72
CA LEU A 123 4.48 9.38 2.72
C LEU A 123 5.24 10.64 3.15
N ASP A 124 4.56 11.64 3.73
CA ASP A 124 5.22 12.83 4.28
C ASP A 124 6.21 12.48 5.40
N MET A 125 5.84 11.57 6.31
CA MET A 125 6.72 11.11 7.41
C MET A 125 7.94 10.35 6.90
N LEU A 126 7.77 9.50 5.88
CA LEU A 126 8.86 8.75 5.25
C LEU A 126 9.80 9.69 4.49
N ARG A 127 9.25 10.65 3.74
CA ARG A 127 10.02 11.66 3.00
C ARG A 127 10.87 12.51 3.94
N ALA A 128 10.30 12.98 5.05
CA ALA A 128 11.01 13.79 6.05
C ALA A 128 12.23 13.08 6.64
N ARG A 129 12.28 11.75 6.59
CA ARG A 129 13.37 10.90 7.10
C ARG A 129 14.21 10.26 6.00
N ASN A 130 13.95 10.58 4.73
CA ASN A 130 14.56 9.93 3.57
C ASN A 130 14.48 8.40 3.61
N ILE A 131 13.36 7.86 4.10
CA ILE A 131 13.09 6.42 4.19
C ILE A 131 12.31 5.96 2.96
N LYS A 132 12.71 4.79 2.42
CA LYS A 132 11.93 4.08 1.39
C LYS A 132 11.26 2.86 2.03
N ALA A 133 10.05 2.56 1.57
CA ALA A 133 9.20 1.49 2.06
C ALA A 133 8.57 0.72 0.90
N THR A 134 7.92 -0.42 1.20
CA THR A 134 7.12 -1.17 0.22
C THR A 134 5.65 -1.12 0.63
N PHE A 135 4.78 -0.80 -0.33
CA PHE A 135 3.33 -0.74 -0.14
C PHE A 135 2.67 -1.88 -0.91
N TYR A 136 2.05 -2.82 -0.21
CA TYR A 136 1.24 -3.89 -0.79
C TYR A 136 -0.19 -3.39 -0.94
N VAL A 137 -0.54 -2.97 -2.15
CA VAL A 137 -1.77 -2.24 -2.42
C VAL A 137 -2.89 -3.16 -2.91
N ILE A 138 -4.11 -2.89 -2.49
CA ILE A 138 -5.33 -3.54 -2.98
C ILE A 138 -5.77 -2.88 -4.28
N GLY A 139 -6.00 -3.66 -5.33
CA GLY A 139 -6.33 -3.14 -6.65
C GLY A 139 -7.56 -2.24 -6.67
N ARG A 140 -8.63 -2.54 -5.90
CA ARG A 140 -9.80 -1.66 -5.76
C ARG A 140 -9.44 -0.30 -5.18
N SER A 141 -8.56 -0.26 -4.18
CA SER A 141 -8.09 0.99 -3.57
C SER A 141 -7.23 1.78 -4.55
N VAL A 142 -6.44 1.09 -5.39
CA VAL A 142 -5.66 1.72 -6.48
C VAL A 142 -6.60 2.38 -7.50
N ASP A 143 -7.66 1.70 -7.93
CA ASP A 143 -8.65 2.24 -8.87
C ASP A 143 -9.36 3.49 -8.31
N LEU A 144 -9.60 3.54 -6.99
CA LEU A 144 -10.22 4.69 -6.31
C LEU A 144 -9.24 5.86 -6.11
N TYR A 145 -7.96 5.58 -5.83
CA TYR A 145 -6.97 6.60 -5.45
C TYR A 145 -5.68 6.50 -6.27
N PRO A 146 -5.73 6.47 -7.61
CA PRO A 146 -4.55 6.26 -8.47
C PRO A 146 -3.47 7.34 -8.30
N GLN A 147 -3.86 8.57 -7.92
CA GLN A 147 -2.92 9.67 -7.67
C GLN A 147 -2.00 9.40 -6.47
N ILE A 148 -2.47 8.67 -5.45
CA ILE A 148 -1.66 8.31 -4.29
C ILE A 148 -0.61 7.28 -4.69
N VAL A 149 -0.98 6.29 -5.52
CA VAL A 149 -0.04 5.28 -6.04
C VAL A 149 1.03 5.95 -6.91
N ARG A 150 0.65 6.91 -7.78
CA ARG A 150 1.62 7.70 -8.55
C ARG A 150 2.61 8.43 -7.63
N ARG A 151 2.11 9.09 -6.59
CA ARG A 151 2.93 9.78 -5.61
C ARG A 151 3.88 8.81 -4.91
N THR A 152 3.38 7.64 -4.46
CA THR A 152 4.19 6.61 -3.81
C THR A 152 5.36 6.17 -4.68
N VAL A 153 5.11 5.91 -5.97
CA VAL A 153 6.16 5.55 -6.94
C VAL A 153 7.11 6.71 -7.19
N ALA A 154 6.59 7.93 -7.39
CA ALA A 154 7.41 9.12 -7.65
C ALA A 154 8.35 9.46 -6.48
N GLU A 155 7.97 9.16 -5.25
CA GLU A 155 8.81 9.32 -4.05
C GLU A 155 9.79 8.15 -3.87
N GLY A 156 9.84 7.18 -4.79
CA GLY A 156 10.81 6.08 -4.82
C GLY A 156 10.50 4.92 -3.89
N HIS A 157 9.25 4.77 -3.47
CA HIS A 157 8.77 3.59 -2.75
C HIS A 157 8.44 2.45 -3.73
N GLU A 158 8.46 1.22 -3.23
CA GLU A 158 8.04 0.05 -3.98
C GLU A 158 6.55 -0.19 -3.83
N ILE A 159 5.90 -0.59 -4.93
CA ILE A 159 4.52 -1.08 -4.92
C ILE A 159 4.54 -2.60 -5.12
N GLY A 160 3.94 -3.33 -4.20
CA GLY A 160 3.69 -4.77 -4.28
C GLY A 160 2.21 -5.07 -4.54
N ASN A 161 1.94 -6.29 -5.00
CA ASN A 161 0.59 -6.78 -5.29
C ASN A 161 -0.05 -7.38 -4.03
N HIS A 162 -1.20 -6.83 -3.58
CA HIS A 162 -1.98 -7.36 -2.46
C HIS A 162 -3.36 -7.85 -2.89
N THR A 163 -3.45 -8.39 -4.13
CA THR A 163 -4.68 -8.80 -4.80
C THR A 163 -5.61 -7.63 -5.15
N HIS A 164 -6.65 -7.91 -5.94
CA HIS A 164 -7.57 -6.86 -6.34
C HIS A 164 -8.65 -6.57 -5.29
N SER A 165 -9.14 -7.60 -4.60
CA SER A 165 -10.29 -7.49 -3.69
C SER A 165 -10.06 -8.04 -2.29
N HIS A 166 -8.80 -8.34 -1.93
CA HIS A 166 -8.39 -8.81 -0.61
C HIS A 166 -9.05 -10.12 -0.16
N ARG A 167 -9.30 -11.04 -1.11
CA ARG A 167 -9.86 -12.37 -0.79
C ARG A 167 -8.78 -13.31 -0.23
N LEU A 168 -9.17 -14.21 0.68
CA LEU A 168 -8.28 -15.26 1.18
C LEU A 168 -7.95 -16.26 0.04
N LEU A 169 -6.75 -16.15 -0.53
CA LEU A 169 -6.36 -16.87 -1.74
C LEU A 169 -6.36 -18.40 -1.56
N SER A 170 -6.04 -18.89 -0.37
CA SER A 170 -6.04 -20.33 -0.08
C SER A 170 -7.42 -21.00 -0.21
N LYS A 171 -8.49 -20.23 -0.23
CA LYS A 171 -9.88 -20.70 -0.43
C LYS A 171 -10.35 -20.55 -1.88
N LEU A 172 -9.53 -20.02 -2.77
CA LEU A 172 -9.85 -19.75 -4.17
C LEU A 172 -9.32 -20.85 -5.09
N SER A 173 -9.99 -21.01 -6.24
CA SER A 173 -9.43 -21.75 -7.37
C SER A 173 -8.21 -21.04 -7.95
N ASP A 174 -7.35 -21.75 -8.65
CA ASP A 174 -6.16 -21.17 -9.28
C ASP A 174 -6.52 -20.11 -10.33
N SER A 175 -7.66 -20.26 -11.03
CA SER A 175 -8.15 -19.24 -11.97
C SER A 175 -8.60 -17.96 -11.27
N GLU A 176 -9.24 -18.04 -10.11
CA GLU A 176 -9.59 -16.88 -9.30
C GLU A 176 -8.35 -16.19 -8.73
N VAL A 177 -7.33 -16.95 -8.28
CA VAL A 177 -6.06 -16.38 -7.84
C VAL A 177 -5.39 -15.59 -8.97
N ARG A 178 -5.34 -16.16 -10.19
CA ARG A 178 -4.82 -15.44 -11.37
C ARG A 178 -5.59 -14.14 -11.63
N SER A 179 -6.92 -14.21 -11.57
CA SER A 179 -7.77 -13.02 -11.76
C SER A 179 -7.50 -11.94 -10.71
N GLU A 180 -7.40 -12.30 -9.44
CA GLU A 180 -7.10 -11.37 -8.35
C GLU A 180 -5.76 -10.66 -8.56
N LEU A 181 -4.72 -11.41 -8.92
CA LEU A 181 -3.37 -10.86 -9.13
C LEU A 181 -3.29 -10.03 -10.41
N SER A 182 -3.83 -10.51 -11.54
CA SER A 182 -3.81 -9.78 -12.82
C SER A 182 -4.55 -8.45 -12.71
N ARG A 183 -5.76 -8.45 -12.13
CA ARG A 183 -6.55 -7.22 -11.98
C ARG A 183 -5.86 -6.17 -11.10
N CYS A 184 -5.20 -6.59 -10.02
CA CYS A 184 -4.42 -5.68 -9.19
C CYS A 184 -3.19 -5.15 -9.96
N GLN A 185 -2.44 -6.01 -10.65
CA GLN A 185 -1.31 -5.62 -11.49
C GLN A 185 -1.72 -4.58 -12.54
N ASP A 186 -2.87 -4.81 -13.21
CA ASP A 186 -3.37 -3.91 -14.24
C ASP A 186 -3.81 -2.56 -13.65
N ALA A 187 -4.44 -2.55 -12.47
CA ALA A 187 -4.77 -1.33 -11.75
C ALA A 187 -3.51 -0.51 -11.42
N ILE A 188 -2.46 -1.15 -10.91
CA ILE A 188 -1.18 -0.50 -10.61
C ILE A 188 -0.53 0.04 -11.89
N ALA A 189 -0.51 -0.75 -12.97
CA ALA A 189 0.06 -0.33 -14.25
C ALA A 189 -0.69 0.88 -14.82
N ARG A 190 -2.03 0.88 -14.79
CA ARG A 190 -2.84 2.04 -15.21
C ARG A 190 -2.58 3.27 -14.35
N ALA A 191 -2.44 3.09 -13.03
CA ALA A 191 -2.27 4.19 -12.10
C ALA A 191 -0.89 4.85 -12.20
N ALA A 192 0.19 4.08 -12.29
CA ALA A 192 1.56 4.59 -12.11
C ALA A 192 2.57 4.11 -13.17
N GLY A 193 2.16 3.33 -14.17
CA GLY A 193 3.04 2.86 -15.24
C GLY A 193 4.09 1.83 -14.80
N VAL A 194 3.94 1.26 -13.61
CA VAL A 194 4.88 0.26 -13.06
C VAL A 194 4.20 -1.10 -12.90
N ARG A 195 5.00 -2.16 -12.86
CA ARG A 195 4.53 -3.51 -12.52
C ARG A 195 5.11 -3.91 -11.16
N PRO A 196 4.29 -4.53 -10.27
CA PRO A 196 4.81 -5.12 -9.03
C PRO A 196 5.89 -6.16 -9.32
N ARG A 197 6.84 -6.30 -8.41
CA ARG A 197 7.87 -7.35 -8.46
C ARG A 197 7.67 -8.40 -7.39
N THR A 198 6.85 -8.11 -6.39
CA THR A 198 6.56 -8.97 -5.25
C THR A 198 5.06 -8.98 -4.99
N MET A 199 4.59 -10.03 -4.30
CA MET A 199 3.23 -10.07 -3.82
C MET A 199 3.19 -10.48 -2.35
N ARG A 200 2.17 -10.00 -1.65
CA ARG A 200 1.81 -10.50 -0.32
C ARG A 200 0.38 -11.02 -0.38
N PRO A 201 0.13 -12.29 -0.02
CA PRO A 201 -1.23 -12.82 0.00
C PRO A 201 -1.99 -12.23 1.20
N PRO A 202 -3.26 -11.82 1.04
CA PRO A 202 -4.12 -11.47 2.16
C PRO A 202 -4.08 -12.53 3.26
N TYR A 203 -3.97 -12.08 4.52
CA TYR A 203 -3.88 -12.95 5.71
C TYR A 203 -2.68 -13.92 5.72
N GLY A 204 -1.68 -13.72 4.84
CA GLY A 204 -0.60 -14.68 4.62
C GLY A 204 -1.04 -15.99 3.93
N GLY A 205 -2.31 -16.08 3.53
CA GLY A 205 -2.97 -17.32 3.10
C GLY A 205 -2.80 -17.66 1.62
N LEU A 206 -1.81 -18.51 1.30
CA LEU A 206 -1.57 -19.01 -0.05
C LEU A 206 -1.08 -20.46 0.01
N LEU A 207 -1.75 -21.38 -0.72
CA LEU A 207 -1.38 -22.79 -0.76
C LEU A 207 -0.04 -22.98 -1.49
N GLN A 208 0.69 -24.04 -1.14
CA GLN A 208 1.99 -24.33 -1.78
C GLN A 208 1.90 -24.42 -3.30
N ARG A 209 0.90 -25.13 -3.85
CA ARG A 209 0.70 -25.21 -5.31
C ARG A 209 0.43 -23.83 -5.94
N GLN A 210 -0.29 -22.95 -5.22
CA GLN A 210 -0.56 -21.59 -5.68
C GLN A 210 0.70 -20.72 -5.65
N ARG A 211 1.59 -20.89 -4.66
CA ARG A 211 2.89 -20.18 -4.62
C ARG A 211 3.75 -20.53 -5.82
N VAL A 212 3.80 -21.81 -6.17
CA VAL A 212 4.52 -22.29 -7.37
C VAL A 212 3.95 -21.67 -8.64
N MET A 213 2.63 -21.70 -8.80
CA MET A 213 1.92 -21.10 -9.93
C MET A 213 2.17 -19.59 -10.03
N VAL A 214 2.01 -18.86 -8.92
CA VAL A 214 2.20 -17.40 -8.87
C VAL A 214 3.63 -17.02 -9.23
N HIS A 215 4.61 -17.77 -8.72
CA HIS A 215 6.01 -17.54 -9.07
C HIS A 215 6.29 -17.83 -10.56
N ALA A 216 5.78 -18.93 -11.08
CA ALA A 216 6.01 -19.32 -12.47
C ALA A 216 5.34 -18.37 -13.49
N GLU A 217 4.12 -17.91 -13.20
CA GLU A 217 3.32 -17.13 -14.15
C GLU A 217 3.50 -15.61 -14.01
N PHE A 218 3.73 -15.11 -12.80
CA PHE A 218 3.85 -13.67 -12.51
C PHE A 218 5.28 -13.25 -12.15
N GLY A 219 6.17 -14.20 -11.85
CA GLY A 219 7.50 -13.91 -11.35
C GLY A 219 7.52 -13.40 -9.90
N TYR A 220 6.40 -13.48 -9.16
CA TYR A 220 6.32 -12.94 -7.82
C TYR A 220 6.85 -13.91 -6.77
N PRO A 221 7.89 -13.55 -6.00
CA PRO A 221 8.11 -14.16 -4.70
C PRO A 221 6.96 -13.81 -3.75
N THR A 222 6.60 -14.76 -2.90
CA THR A 222 5.60 -14.57 -1.83
C THR A 222 6.27 -13.93 -0.63
N ILE A 223 5.83 -12.74 -0.24
CA ILE A 223 6.40 -12.00 0.88
C ILE A 223 5.44 -12.07 2.07
N LEU A 224 5.95 -12.62 3.17
CA LEU A 224 5.32 -12.57 4.47
C LEU A 224 6.05 -11.55 5.36
N TRP A 225 6.11 -11.78 6.67
CA TRP A 225 6.72 -10.87 7.63
C TRP A 225 7.38 -11.63 8.78
N SER A 226 8.34 -11.00 9.42
CA SER A 226 8.98 -11.46 10.64
C SER A 226 8.55 -10.64 11.87
N VAL A 227 7.89 -9.50 11.65
CA VAL A 227 7.38 -8.63 12.71
C VAL A 227 5.93 -8.30 12.42
N ASP A 228 5.03 -8.74 13.29
CA ASP A 228 3.60 -8.39 13.28
C ASP A 228 3.28 -7.59 14.54
N PRO A 229 3.03 -6.29 14.45
CA PRO A 229 2.67 -5.47 15.59
C PRO A 229 1.22 -5.68 16.03
N LEU A 230 0.42 -6.45 15.31
CA LEU A 230 -1.01 -6.61 15.51
C LEU A 230 -1.75 -5.26 15.52
N ASP A 231 -1.36 -4.35 14.63
CA ASP A 231 -1.91 -3.00 14.53
C ASP A 231 -3.39 -3.01 14.08
N TRP A 232 -3.77 -4.02 13.30
CA TRP A 232 -5.15 -4.30 12.91
C TRP A 232 -6.09 -4.54 14.10
N LYS A 233 -5.56 -4.90 15.30
CA LYS A 233 -6.31 -4.98 16.57
C LYS A 233 -6.51 -3.61 17.23
N ARG A 234 -5.95 -2.55 16.65
CA ARG A 234 -6.03 -1.17 17.16
C ARG A 234 -5.60 -1.01 18.63
N PRO A 235 -4.43 -1.54 19.03
CA PRO A 235 -3.98 -1.52 20.44
C PRO A 235 -3.50 -0.14 20.91
N GLY A 236 -3.48 0.85 20.01
CA GLY A 236 -2.94 2.19 20.24
C GLY A 236 -1.52 2.37 19.69
N PRO A 237 -1.16 3.63 19.35
CA PRO A 237 0.11 3.93 18.66
C PRO A 237 1.36 3.51 19.43
N SER A 238 1.40 3.70 20.74
CA SER A 238 2.54 3.36 21.59
C SER A 238 2.82 1.84 21.61
N VAL A 239 1.75 1.03 21.62
CA VAL A 239 1.87 -0.44 21.60
C VAL A 239 2.36 -0.92 20.25
N VAL A 240 1.85 -0.35 19.15
CA VAL A 240 2.32 -0.65 17.78
C VAL A 240 3.81 -0.33 17.66
N ALA A 241 4.22 0.88 18.04
CA ALA A 241 5.63 1.29 18.01
C ALA A 241 6.53 0.37 18.85
N SER A 242 6.12 0.05 20.09
CA SER A 242 6.88 -0.84 20.98
C SER A 242 7.08 -2.21 20.38
N ARG A 243 6.03 -2.83 19.80
CA ARG A 243 6.10 -4.16 19.19
C ARG A 243 7.01 -4.17 17.97
N ILE A 244 6.93 -3.15 17.10
CA ILE A 244 7.85 -3.05 15.96
C ILE A 244 9.28 -2.87 16.45
N LEU A 245 9.52 -1.95 17.38
CA LEU A 245 10.86 -1.70 17.90
C LEU A 245 11.46 -2.96 18.52
N SER A 246 10.72 -3.67 19.36
CA SER A 246 11.25 -4.87 20.03
C SER A 246 11.45 -6.06 19.09
N GLY A 247 10.56 -6.23 18.09
CA GLY A 247 10.60 -7.37 17.17
C GLY A 247 11.58 -7.23 16.02
N THR A 248 12.02 -6.01 15.69
CA THR A 248 12.84 -5.78 14.49
C THR A 248 14.30 -6.21 14.70
N THR A 249 14.78 -7.04 13.78
CA THR A 249 16.16 -7.50 13.65
C THR A 249 16.64 -7.31 12.21
N ALA A 250 17.95 -7.41 11.96
CA ALA A 250 18.54 -7.28 10.63
C ALA A 250 17.91 -8.27 9.64
N GLY A 251 17.63 -7.80 8.43
CA GLY A 251 16.94 -8.54 7.39
C GLY A 251 15.44 -8.75 7.63
N GLY A 252 14.89 -8.16 8.68
CA GLY A 252 13.47 -8.26 9.01
C GLY A 252 12.55 -7.57 8.00
N ILE A 253 11.36 -8.13 7.83
CA ILE A 253 10.26 -7.54 7.08
C ILE A 253 9.15 -7.23 8.10
N VAL A 254 8.82 -5.95 8.24
CA VAL A 254 7.82 -5.46 9.20
C VAL A 254 6.48 -5.31 8.50
N LEU A 255 5.43 -5.93 9.05
CA LEU A 255 4.05 -5.73 8.65
C LEU A 255 3.48 -4.49 9.35
N ALA A 256 2.72 -3.68 8.64
CA ALA A 256 1.85 -2.64 9.16
C ALA A 256 0.73 -2.36 8.15
N HIS A 257 -0.31 -1.61 8.54
CA HIS A 257 -1.45 -1.30 7.67
C HIS A 257 -1.71 0.20 7.67
N ASP A 258 -1.58 0.85 6.51
CA ASP A 258 -1.74 2.31 6.39
C ASP A 258 -3.20 2.76 6.37
N LEU A 259 -4.14 1.83 6.32
CA LEU A 259 -5.56 2.14 6.44
C LEU A 259 -5.95 2.58 7.88
N HIS A 260 -5.15 2.25 8.90
CA HIS A 260 -5.44 2.59 10.30
C HIS A 260 -4.67 3.85 10.75
N SER A 261 -5.40 4.89 11.20
CA SER A 261 -4.78 6.13 11.70
C SER A 261 -3.81 5.87 12.86
N GLN A 262 -4.16 4.95 13.79
CA GLN A 262 -3.30 4.60 14.92
C GLN A 262 -1.95 4.01 14.48
N THR A 263 -1.93 3.25 13.39
CA THR A 263 -0.69 2.73 12.81
C THR A 263 0.16 3.88 12.27
N VAL A 264 -0.45 4.80 11.53
CA VAL A 264 0.26 5.97 10.99
C VAL A 264 0.74 6.88 12.11
N ASP A 265 -0.04 7.07 13.17
CA ASP A 265 0.34 7.85 14.36
C ASP A 265 1.50 7.20 15.14
N ALA A 266 1.69 5.88 15.03
CA ALA A 266 2.84 5.18 15.61
C ALA A 266 4.16 5.40 14.84
N MET A 267 4.08 5.77 13.55
CA MET A 267 5.24 5.77 12.66
C MET A 267 6.36 6.74 13.06
N PRO A 268 6.10 7.99 13.53
CA PRO A 268 7.20 8.86 13.95
C PRO A 268 8.10 8.20 14.99
N ALA A 269 7.52 7.66 16.06
CA ALA A 269 8.28 7.00 17.13
C ALA A 269 8.99 5.72 16.64
N THR A 270 8.31 4.95 15.78
CA THR A 270 8.82 3.71 15.19
C THR A 270 10.03 3.98 14.29
N LEU A 271 9.89 4.87 13.32
CA LEU A 271 10.93 5.18 12.34
C LEU A 271 12.16 5.79 13.01
N ASP A 272 11.95 6.79 13.87
CA ASP A 272 13.04 7.43 14.62
C ASP A 272 13.72 6.45 15.58
N GLY A 273 12.95 5.55 16.21
CA GLY A 273 13.49 4.52 17.09
C GLY A 273 14.36 3.51 16.35
N LEU A 274 13.95 3.05 15.16
CA LEU A 274 14.76 2.13 14.34
C LEU A 274 16.00 2.83 13.77
N LEU A 275 15.89 4.09 13.34
CA LEU A 275 17.06 4.88 12.89
C LEU A 275 18.08 5.05 14.02
N ARG A 276 17.67 5.37 15.26
CA ARG A 276 18.57 5.47 16.43
C ARG A 276 19.26 4.14 16.75
N ARG A 277 18.63 3.00 16.44
CA ARG A 277 19.23 1.66 16.56
C ARG A 277 20.15 1.31 15.40
N GLY A 278 20.39 2.23 14.46
CA GLY A 278 21.29 2.04 13.33
C GLY A 278 20.70 1.24 12.17
N PHE A 279 19.38 1.04 12.13
CA PHE A 279 18.75 0.38 10.98
C PHE A 279 18.72 1.28 9.74
N LYS A 280 19.00 0.67 8.60
CA LYS A 280 18.88 1.26 7.26
C LYS A 280 17.65 0.69 6.59
N PHE A 281 16.74 1.57 6.17
CA PHE A 281 15.51 1.17 5.50
C PHE A 281 15.73 0.97 4.01
N VAL A 282 15.23 -0.16 3.50
CA VAL A 282 15.25 -0.51 2.08
C VAL A 282 13.88 -1.07 1.67
N THR A 283 13.59 -1.08 0.37
CA THR A 283 12.40 -1.77 -0.13
C THR A 283 12.58 -3.28 -0.04
N VAL A 284 11.48 -4.04 -0.14
CA VAL A 284 11.55 -5.50 -0.13
C VAL A 284 12.40 -6.04 -1.28
N SER A 285 12.23 -5.51 -2.49
CA SER A 285 13.07 -5.92 -3.63
C SER A 285 14.55 -5.63 -3.42
N GLN A 286 14.89 -4.50 -2.79
CA GLN A 286 16.27 -4.19 -2.43
C GLN A 286 16.79 -5.14 -1.35
N LEU A 287 15.97 -5.46 -0.34
CA LEU A 287 16.35 -6.40 0.72
C LEU A 287 16.60 -7.80 0.15
N LEU A 288 15.75 -8.28 -0.78
CA LEU A 288 15.95 -9.56 -1.48
C LEU A 288 17.23 -9.58 -2.29
N ALA A 289 17.59 -8.47 -2.94
CA ALA A 289 18.84 -8.36 -3.71
C ALA A 289 20.10 -8.34 -2.84
N MET A 290 19.96 -8.04 -1.54
CA MET A 290 21.08 -8.08 -0.56
C MET A 290 21.26 -9.45 0.10
N LYS A 291 20.47 -10.46 -0.32
CA LYS A 291 20.58 -11.81 0.24
C LYS A 291 22.00 -12.31 0.13
N THR A 292 22.60 -12.62 1.27
CA THR A 292 23.89 -13.32 1.30
C THR A 292 23.65 -14.81 1.02
N ASP A 293 24.36 -15.36 0.03
CA ASP A 293 24.37 -16.79 -0.22
C ASP A 293 25.18 -17.49 0.88
N ASP A 294 24.54 -17.68 2.02
CA ASP A 294 25.09 -18.55 3.05
C ASP A 294 24.70 -19.99 2.68
N THR A 295 25.64 -20.71 2.09
CA THR A 295 25.48 -22.09 1.61
C THR A 295 25.20 -23.07 2.77
N THR A 296 25.00 -22.59 4.00
CA THR A 296 24.81 -23.39 5.21
C THR A 296 23.50 -23.17 5.96
N ALA A 297 22.64 -22.26 5.54
CA ALA A 297 21.33 -22.09 6.18
C ALA A 297 20.27 -22.96 5.50
N GLN A 298 20.11 -24.19 5.96
CA GLN A 298 18.94 -25.02 5.72
C GLN A 298 17.67 -24.19 6.01
N ALA A 299 16.79 -24.11 5.02
CA ALA A 299 15.46 -23.57 5.22
C ALA A 299 14.74 -24.42 6.29
N VAL A 300 14.74 -23.95 7.52
CA VAL A 300 13.87 -24.50 8.55
C VAL A 300 12.44 -24.08 8.18
N VAL A 301 11.79 -24.94 7.43
CA VAL A 301 10.33 -24.92 7.29
C VAL A 301 9.79 -25.43 8.62
N THR A 302 9.57 -24.56 9.58
CA THR A 302 8.68 -24.89 10.69
C THR A 302 7.26 -24.89 10.12
N PRO A 303 6.54 -26.03 10.16
CA PRO A 303 5.13 -26.02 9.86
C PRO A 303 4.45 -25.17 10.93
N SER A 304 3.92 -24.02 10.54
CA SER A 304 3.00 -23.26 11.38
C SER A 304 1.74 -24.08 11.50
N THR A 305 1.54 -24.71 12.66
CA THR A 305 0.26 -25.28 13.10
C THR A 305 -0.68 -24.11 13.35
N TYR A 306 -1.57 -23.87 12.38
CA TYR A 306 -2.76 -23.03 12.53
C TYR A 306 -4.00 -23.85 12.20
#